data_9e24b9cc283e59922be7575ef9505cf9
#
_entry.id   9e24b9cc283e59922be7575ef9505cf9
#
_cell.length_a   1.000
_cell.length_b   1.000
_cell.length_c   1.000
_cell.angle_alpha   90.00
_cell.angle_beta   90.00
_cell.angle_gamma   90.00
#
_symmetry.space_group_name_H-M   'P 1'
#
loop_
_entity.id
_entity.type
_entity.pdbx_description
1 polymer ?
#
loop_
_entity_poly.entity_id
_entity_poly.type
_entity_poly.pdbx_seq_one_letter_code
_entity_poly.pdbx_strand_id
1 'polypeptide(L)' 'MARDAGLLDKLDGQLRTARKGQLKDIEAQLDAGDYHAAAQGVRALMFLEKFGEEVRFAFDALDA' A
#
# COMPACT_ATOMS: atom_id res chain seq x y z
N MET A 1 8.17 -22.77 0.34
CA MET A 1 7.77 -23.05 -1.05
C MET A 1 8.05 -21.85 -1.93
N ALA A 2 8.66 -22.08 -3.07
CA ALA A 2 9.03 -21.00 -3.96
C ALA A 2 7.81 -20.20 -4.46
N ARG A 3 6.68 -20.89 -4.69
CA ARG A 3 5.46 -20.25 -5.15
C ARG A 3 4.89 -19.27 -4.13
N ASP A 4 5.11 -19.51 -2.85
CA ASP A 4 4.64 -18.61 -1.79
C ASP A 4 5.40 -17.31 -1.84
N ALA A 5 6.70 -17.36 -2.08
CA ALA A 5 7.52 -16.17 -2.27
C ALA A 5 7.08 -15.39 -3.51
N GLY A 6 6.71 -16.09 -4.59
CA GLY A 6 6.20 -15.47 -5.81
C GLY A 6 4.89 -14.73 -5.57
N LEU A 7 3.99 -15.32 -4.77
CA LEU A 7 2.72 -14.68 -4.43
C LEU A 7 2.94 -13.43 -3.60
N LEU A 8 3.85 -13.48 -2.63
CA LEU A 8 4.17 -12.33 -1.79
C LEU A 8 4.79 -11.20 -2.60
N ASP A 9 5.66 -11.55 -3.54
CA ASP A 9 6.30 -10.57 -4.43
C ASP A 9 5.25 -9.85 -5.28
N LYS A 10 4.32 -10.61 -5.83
CA LYS A 10 3.22 -10.06 -6.62
C LYS A 10 2.35 -9.13 -5.77
N LEU A 11 2.05 -9.55 -4.55
CA LEU A 11 1.24 -8.77 -3.61
C LEU A 11 1.95 -7.47 -3.24
N ASP A 12 3.25 -7.52 -2.99
CA ASP A 12 4.05 -6.35 -2.70
C ASP A 12 4.02 -5.35 -3.86
N GLY A 13 4.13 -5.83 -5.08
CA GLY A 13 4.03 -5.01 -6.28
C GLY A 13 2.68 -4.32 -6.40
N GLN A 14 1.61 -5.06 -6.12
CA GLN A 14 0.25 -4.51 -6.12
C GLN A 14 0.07 -3.45 -5.05
N LEU A 15 0.64 -3.66 -3.86
CA LEU A 15 0.58 -2.70 -2.78
C LEU A 15 1.33 -1.41 -3.12
N ARG A 16 2.49 -1.52 -3.76
CA ARG A 16 3.23 -0.35 -4.22
C ARG A 16 2.43 0.47 -5.21
N THR A 17 1.82 -0.19 -6.17
CA THR A 17 0.99 0.47 -7.18
C THR A 17 -0.20 1.16 -6.53
N ALA A 18 -0.87 0.48 -5.60
CA ALA A 18 -2.02 1.03 -4.90
C ALA A 18 -1.61 2.25 -4.07
N ARG A 19 -0.46 2.19 -3.39
CA ARG A 19 0.04 3.30 -2.59
C ARG A 19 0.38 4.51 -3.45
N LYS A 20 1.02 4.29 -4.59
CA LYS A 20 1.33 5.36 -5.54
C LYS A 20 0.07 6.03 -6.06
N GLY A 21 -0.93 5.23 -6.43
CA GLY A 21 -2.21 5.74 -6.88
C GLY A 21 -2.92 6.55 -5.81
N GLN A 22 -2.88 6.06 -4.57
CA GLN A 22 -3.52 6.73 -3.45
C GLN A 22 -2.85 8.08 -3.15
N LEU A 23 -1.52 8.13 -3.18
CA LEU A 23 -0.79 9.39 -3.00
C LEU A 23 -1.13 10.40 -4.06
N LYS A 24 -1.24 9.95 -5.30
CA LYS A 24 -1.59 10.81 -6.43
C LYS A 24 -2.99 11.39 -6.27
N ASP A 25 -3.93 10.56 -5.83
CA ASP A 25 -5.31 10.98 -5.58
C ASP A 25 -5.39 12.01 -4.45
N ILE A 26 -4.65 11.78 -3.37
CA ILE A 26 -4.58 12.71 -2.24
C ILE A 26 -4.05 14.07 -2.70
N GLU A 27 -2.99 14.05 -3.49
CA GLU A 27 -2.40 15.27 -4.03
C GLU A 27 -3.39 16.05 -4.88
N ALA A 28 -4.09 15.36 -5.77
CA ALA A 28 -5.10 15.98 -6.61
C ALA A 28 -6.26 16.54 -5.78
N GLN A 29 -6.67 15.83 -4.75
CA GLN A 29 -7.77 16.26 -3.86
C GLN A 29 -7.37 17.50 -3.07
N LEU A 30 -6.14 17.56 -2.58
CA LEU A 30 -5.63 18.73 -1.87
C LEU A 30 -5.56 19.94 -2.79
N ASP A 31 -5.10 19.75 -4.01
CA ASP A 31 -5.03 20.82 -5.00
C ASP A 31 -6.42 21.35 -5.35
N ALA A 32 -7.42 20.49 -5.38
CA ALA A 32 -8.80 20.85 -5.64
C ALA A 32 -9.50 21.45 -4.41
N GLY A 33 -8.88 21.44 -3.25
CA GLY A 33 -9.47 21.91 -2.01
C GLY A 33 -10.46 20.94 -1.39
N ASP A 34 -10.49 19.70 -1.86
CA ASP A 34 -11.36 18.65 -1.34
C ASP A 34 -10.68 17.96 -0.15
N TYR A 35 -10.62 18.67 0.98
CA TYR A 35 -9.88 18.20 2.16
C TYR A 35 -10.53 16.99 2.82
N HIS A 36 -11.85 16.88 2.71
CA HIS A 36 -12.56 15.73 3.28
C HIS A 36 -12.16 14.44 2.57
N ALA A 37 -12.16 14.46 1.23
CA ALA A 37 -11.74 13.32 0.43
C ALA A 37 -10.26 13.00 0.66
N ALA A 38 -9.42 14.05 0.76
CA ALA A 38 -7.99 13.86 1.02
C ALA A 38 -7.76 13.19 2.38
N ALA A 39 -8.52 13.58 3.40
CA ALA A 39 -8.41 12.95 4.73
C ALA A 39 -8.76 11.46 4.68
N GLN A 40 -9.81 11.12 3.94
CA GLN A 40 -10.17 9.71 3.73
C GLN A 40 -9.08 8.96 2.99
N GLY A 41 -8.46 9.61 2.01
CA GLY A 41 -7.34 9.04 1.26
C GLY A 41 -6.14 8.75 2.15
N VAL A 42 -5.84 9.64 3.08
CA VAL A 42 -4.75 9.45 4.04
C VAL A 42 -5.01 8.23 4.92
N ARG A 43 -6.24 8.04 5.37
CA ARG A 43 -6.62 6.86 6.16
C ARG A 43 -6.43 5.57 5.36
N ALA A 44 -6.84 5.58 4.09
CA ALA A 44 -6.65 4.44 3.22
C ALA A 44 -5.17 4.15 3.00
N LEU A 45 -4.35 5.20 2.85
CA LEU A 45 -2.91 5.05 2.70
C LEU A 45 -2.28 4.42 3.94
N MET A 46 -2.70 4.86 5.12
CA MET A 46 -2.20 4.29 6.38
C MET A 46 -2.54 2.80 6.49
N PHE A 47 -3.73 2.42 6.05
CA PHE A 47 -4.15 1.03 6.02
C PHE A 47 -3.27 0.21 5.07
N LEU A 48 -2.99 0.75 3.89
CA LEU A 48 -2.12 0.10 2.91
C LEU A 48 -0.69 -0.07 3.44
N GLU A 49 -0.19 0.92 4.14
CA GLU A 49 1.15 0.85 4.74
C GLU A 49 1.22 -0.23 5.81
N LYS A 50 0.19 -0.32 6.65
CA LYS A 50 0.13 -1.35 7.67
C LYS A 50 0.08 -2.74 7.04
N PHE A 51 -0.72 -2.90 5.99
CA PHE A 51 -0.80 -4.16 5.27
C PHE A 51 0.55 -4.49 4.62
N GLY A 52 1.23 -3.49 4.09
CA GLY A 52 2.58 -3.66 3.52
C GLY A 52 3.58 -4.15 4.54
N GLU A 53 3.48 -3.68 5.77
CA GLU A 53 4.33 -4.17 6.86
C GLU A 53 4.09 -5.65 7.14
N GLU A 54 2.83 -6.08 7.12
CA GLU A 54 2.49 -7.49 7.32
C GLU A 54 3.02 -8.37 6.21
N VAL A 55 2.94 -7.89 4.96
CA VAL A 55 3.51 -8.60 3.81
C VAL A 55 5.02 -8.73 3.95
N ARG A 56 5.68 -7.66 4.35
CA ARG A 56 7.13 -7.66 4.58
C ARG A 56 7.52 -8.62 5.69
N PHE A 57 6.73 -8.66 6.74
CA PHE A 57 6.93 -9.61 7.84
C PHE A 57 6.84 -11.05 7.34
N ALA A 58 5.89 -11.32 6.43
CA ALA A 58 5.75 -12.65 5.84
C ALA A 58 6.96 -13.01 4.99
N PHE A 59 7.54 -12.07 4.25
CA PHE A 59 8.78 -12.30 3.52
C PHE A 59 9.92 -12.68 4.47
N ASP A 60 10.04 -11.96 5.57
CA ASP A 60 11.08 -12.24 6.57
C ASP A 60 10.92 -13.63 7.17
N ALA A 61 9.67 -14.03 7.40
CA ALA A 61 9.39 -15.38 7.92
C ALA A 61 9.80 -16.48 6.93
N LEU A 62 9.62 -16.21 5.62
CA LEU A 62 10.06 -17.16 4.60
C LEU A 62 11.58 -17.27 4.53
N ASP A 63 12.27 -16.20 4.81
CA ASP A 63 13.74 -16.14 4.77
C ASP A 63 14.36 -16.79 6.01
N ALA A 64 13.63 -16.85 7.08
CA ALA A 64 14.09 -17.45 8.30
C ALA A 64 14.02 -18.99 8.21
#